data_3c0b287f185f32ebe2dd43b52f313fac
#
_entry.id   3c0b287f185f32ebe2dd43b52f313fac
#
_cell.length_a   1.000
_cell.length_b   1.000
_cell.length_c   1.000
_cell.angle_alpha   90.00
_cell.angle_beta   90.00
_cell.angle_gamma   90.00
#
_symmetry.space_group_name_H-M   'P 1'
#
loop_
_entity.id
_entity.type
_entity.pdbx_description
1 polymer ?
#
loop_
_entity_poly.entity_id
_entity_poly.type
_entity_poly.pdbx_seq_one_letter_code
_entity_poly.pdbx_strand_id
1 'polypeptide(L)'
;MKIAVTYDNGKIFQHFGKSQYMKIYETDENGEIQKVHIESMGKHSHHGIAGYIKEMGVETVICGGLGQGAVDSLEKAGITIYAGNSGNADMAVIKYLKGELIKNSDANCDHHHE
;
A
#
# COMPACT_ATOMS: atom_id res chain seq x y z
N MET A 1 14.54 -0.29 -0.18
CA MET A 1 13.17 -0.57 0.30
C MET A 1 12.16 -0.31 -0.80
N LYS A 2 11.15 -1.14 -0.87
CA LYS A 2 10.03 -0.94 -1.81
C LYS A 2 8.75 -0.64 -1.06
N ILE A 3 8.06 0.41 -1.51
CA ILE A 3 6.81 0.87 -0.92
C ILE A 3 5.74 0.80 -2.01
N ALA A 4 4.60 0.18 -1.70
CA ALA A 4 3.48 0.10 -2.64
C ALA A 4 2.35 0.97 -2.13
N VAL A 5 1.74 1.74 -3.04
CA VAL A 5 0.58 2.57 -2.73
C VAL A 5 -0.55 2.16 -3.66
N THR A 6 -1.72 1.85 -3.08
CA THR A 6 -2.90 1.60 -3.92
C THR A 6 -3.18 2.86 -4.71
N TYR A 7 -3.37 2.73 -6.02
CA TYR A 7 -3.23 3.89 -6.90
C TYR A 7 -4.36 4.00 -7.90
N ASP A 8 -4.87 5.21 -8.06
CA ASP A 8 -5.82 5.55 -9.10
C ASP A 8 -5.65 7.00 -9.47
N ASN A 9 -5.14 7.23 -10.67
CA ASN A 9 -5.06 8.57 -11.24
C ASN A 9 -4.43 9.61 -10.29
N GLY A 10 -3.28 9.27 -9.75
CA GLY A 10 -2.52 10.16 -8.87
C GLY A 10 -2.89 10.09 -7.41
N LYS A 11 -3.96 9.43 -7.07
CA LYS A 11 -4.47 9.39 -5.69
C LYS A 11 -4.43 8.00 -5.12
N ILE A 12 -4.46 7.93 -3.79
CA ILE A 12 -4.54 6.68 -3.07
C ILE A 12 -5.93 6.08 -3.31
N PHE A 13 -5.97 4.86 -3.86
CA PHE A 13 -7.22 4.18 -4.07
C PHE A 13 -7.74 3.64 -2.74
N GLN A 14 -9.04 3.77 -2.50
CA GLN A 14 -9.60 3.59 -1.17
C GLN A 14 -9.97 2.16 -0.78
N HIS A 15 -9.99 1.23 -1.74
CA HIS A 15 -10.40 -0.15 -1.46
C HIS A 15 -9.31 -1.12 -1.88
N PHE A 16 -8.49 -1.53 -0.93
CA PHE A 16 -7.33 -2.37 -1.19
C PHE A 16 -7.66 -3.57 -2.07
N GLY A 17 -8.72 -4.31 -1.71
CA GLY A 17 -9.07 -5.54 -2.40
C GLY A 17 -9.55 -5.36 -3.84
N LYS A 18 -9.89 -4.13 -4.21
CA LYS A 18 -10.34 -3.81 -5.56
C LYS A 18 -9.31 -3.02 -6.36
N SER A 19 -8.11 -2.90 -5.84
CA SER A 19 -7.06 -2.12 -6.49
C SER A 19 -6.67 -2.75 -7.80
N GLN A 20 -6.72 -1.95 -8.87
CA GLN A 20 -6.29 -2.39 -10.19
C GLN A 20 -4.83 -2.05 -10.44
N TYR A 21 -4.34 -1.03 -9.76
CA TYR A 21 -2.97 -0.56 -9.93
C TYR A 21 -2.35 -0.26 -8.60
N MET A 22 -1.04 -0.45 -8.52
CA MET A 22 -0.26 0.03 -7.39
C MET A 22 0.94 0.79 -7.92
N LYS A 23 1.27 1.89 -7.27
CA LYS A 23 2.46 2.62 -7.60
C LYS A 23 3.55 2.14 -6.67
N ILE A 24 4.65 1.69 -7.26
CA ILE A 24 5.76 1.08 -6.52
C ILE A 24 6.92 2.06 -6.50
N TYR A 25 7.42 2.36 -5.31
CA TYR A 25 8.54 3.26 -5.11
C TYR A 25 9.70 2.47 -4.54
N GLU A 26 10.88 2.61 -5.14
CA GLU A 26 12.09 2.00 -4.61
C GLU A 26 12.99 3.09 -4.05
N THR A 27 13.42 2.92 -2.81
CA THR A 27 14.27 3.90 -2.16
C THR A 27 15.64 3.29 -1.85
N ASP A 28 16.64 4.18 -1.72
CA ASP A 28 17.98 3.75 -1.33
C ASP A 28 18.11 3.76 0.20
N GLU A 29 19.33 3.52 0.69
CA GLU A 29 19.61 3.47 2.12
C GLU A 29 19.30 4.76 2.84
N ASN A 30 19.35 5.87 2.13
CA ASN A 30 19.11 7.19 2.71
C ASN A 30 17.64 7.60 2.66
N GLY A 31 16.79 6.74 2.14
CA GLY A 31 15.37 7.04 2.02
C GLY A 31 15.04 7.90 0.82
N GLU A 32 15.93 7.96 -0.17
CA GLU A 32 15.67 8.72 -1.39
C GLU A 32 15.07 7.84 -2.46
N ILE A 33 14.04 8.36 -3.12
CA ILE A 33 13.34 7.61 -4.17
C ILE A 33 14.23 7.48 -5.40
N GLN A 34 14.49 6.24 -5.81
CA GLN A 34 15.36 5.96 -6.96
C GLN A 34 14.57 5.54 -8.19
N LYS A 35 13.49 4.81 -7.99
CA LYS A 35 12.66 4.31 -9.09
C LYS A 35 11.20 4.35 -8.69
N VAL A 36 10.35 4.61 -9.68
CA VAL A 36 8.90 4.62 -9.50
C VAL A 36 8.28 3.98 -10.72
N HIS A 37 7.33 3.07 -10.52
CA HIS A 37 6.56 2.53 -11.64
C HIS A 37 5.18 2.13 -11.17
N ILE A 38 4.28 1.91 -12.12
CA ILE A 38 2.91 1.51 -11.84
C ILE A 38 2.73 0.07 -12.26
N GLU A 39 2.26 -0.76 -11.33
CA GLU A 39 2.02 -2.18 -11.55
C GLU A 39 0.54 -2.45 -11.65
N SER A 40 0.15 -3.27 -12.63
CA SER A 40 -1.22 -3.73 -12.75
C SER A 40 -1.44 -4.93 -11.84
N MET A 41 -2.49 -4.87 -11.04
CA MET A 41 -2.81 -5.95 -10.10
C MET A 41 -3.82 -6.95 -10.64
N GLY A 42 -4.54 -6.59 -11.69
CA GLY A 42 -5.69 -7.36 -12.13
C GLY A 42 -5.38 -8.76 -12.64
N LYS A 43 -4.18 -8.99 -13.09
CA LYS A 43 -3.81 -10.28 -13.69
C LYS A 43 -3.07 -11.19 -12.73
N HIS A 44 -2.89 -10.76 -11.50
CA HIS A 44 -2.02 -11.48 -10.56
C HIS A 44 -2.76 -11.91 -9.32
N SER A 45 -3.99 -12.37 -9.50
CA SER A 45 -4.84 -12.74 -8.38
C SER A 45 -4.64 -14.17 -7.89
N HIS A 46 -3.69 -14.90 -8.48
CA HIS A 46 -3.49 -16.30 -8.13
C HIS A 46 -3.25 -16.51 -6.63
N HIS A 47 -2.44 -15.66 -6.05
CA HIS A 47 -2.22 -15.65 -4.60
C HIS A 47 -2.80 -14.39 -3.96
N GLY A 48 -3.64 -13.69 -4.71
CA GLY A 48 -4.19 -12.42 -4.26
C GLY A 48 -3.19 -11.30 -4.40
N ILE A 49 -3.67 -10.09 -4.10
CA ILE A 49 -2.84 -8.89 -4.19
C ILE A 49 -1.68 -8.95 -3.19
N ALA A 50 -1.96 -9.39 -1.96
CA ALA A 50 -0.93 -9.46 -0.93
C ALA A 50 0.22 -10.39 -1.33
N GLY A 51 -0.11 -11.54 -1.92
CA GLY A 51 0.92 -12.47 -2.39
C GLY A 51 1.77 -11.88 -3.49
N TYR A 52 1.14 -11.17 -4.41
CA TYR A 52 1.86 -10.57 -5.52
C TYR A 52 2.82 -9.47 -5.06
N ILE A 53 2.36 -8.58 -4.17
CA ILE A 53 3.25 -7.52 -3.69
C ILE A 53 4.39 -8.09 -2.84
N LYS A 54 4.15 -9.18 -2.14
CA LYS A 54 5.24 -9.85 -1.42
C LYS A 54 6.29 -10.35 -2.40
N GLU A 55 5.86 -10.95 -3.50
CA GLU A 55 6.78 -11.46 -4.52
C GLU A 55 7.62 -10.35 -5.14
N MET A 56 7.07 -9.15 -5.22
CA MET A 56 7.80 -8.00 -5.73
C MET A 56 8.83 -7.45 -4.74
N GLY A 57 8.82 -7.93 -3.52
CA GLY A 57 9.74 -7.45 -2.49
C GLY A 57 9.28 -6.22 -1.77
N VAL A 58 7.98 -5.92 -1.81
CA VAL A 58 7.41 -4.76 -1.11
C VAL A 58 7.46 -4.99 0.39
N GLU A 59 7.89 -3.98 1.13
CA GLU A 59 7.99 -4.04 2.59
C GLU A 59 6.89 -3.23 3.28
N THR A 60 6.37 -2.23 2.60
CA THR A 60 5.36 -1.33 3.18
C THR A 60 4.27 -1.05 2.16
N VAL A 61 3.03 -1.05 2.63
CA VAL A 61 1.86 -0.71 1.81
C VAL A 61 1.18 0.50 2.42
N ILE A 62 0.88 1.50 1.59
CA ILE A 62 0.10 2.66 1.98
C ILE A 62 -1.22 2.55 1.22
N CYS A 63 -2.34 2.63 1.92
CA CYS A 63 -3.64 2.44 1.30
C CYS A 63 -4.74 3.19 2.04
N GLY A 64 -5.94 3.16 1.48
CA GLY A 64 -7.14 3.65 2.16
C GLY A 64 -7.65 2.58 3.10
N GLY A 65 -8.85 2.04 2.83
CA GLY A 65 -9.40 0.99 3.65
C GLY A 65 -9.05 -0.40 3.14
N LEU A 66 -9.09 -1.36 4.03
CA LEU A 66 -8.91 -2.76 3.64
C LEU A 66 -9.62 -3.63 4.67
N GLY A 67 -10.05 -4.80 4.22
CA GLY A 67 -10.74 -5.75 5.10
C GLY A 67 -9.76 -6.55 5.94
N GLN A 68 -10.30 -7.26 6.92
CA GLN A 68 -9.49 -8.02 7.85
C GLN A 68 -8.68 -9.12 7.15
N GLY A 69 -9.26 -9.75 6.12
CA GLY A 69 -8.54 -10.77 5.37
C GLY A 69 -7.27 -10.24 4.72
N ALA A 70 -7.33 -9.00 4.19
CA ALA A 70 -6.17 -8.37 3.59
C ALA A 70 -5.13 -8.02 4.66
N VAL A 71 -5.59 -7.51 5.80
CA VAL A 71 -4.69 -7.23 6.93
C VAL A 71 -3.93 -8.49 7.31
N ASP A 72 -4.66 -9.59 7.50
CA ASP A 72 -4.05 -10.86 7.90
C ASP A 72 -3.03 -11.35 6.89
N SER A 73 -3.36 -11.27 5.61
CA SER A 73 -2.46 -11.73 4.55
C SER A 73 -1.19 -10.89 4.48
N LEU A 74 -1.33 -9.58 4.62
CA LEU A 74 -0.18 -8.67 4.57
C LEU A 74 0.71 -8.86 5.80
N GLU A 75 0.11 -8.99 6.97
CA GLU A 75 0.87 -9.21 8.20
C GLU A 75 1.62 -10.54 8.16
N LYS A 76 0.97 -11.57 7.65
CA LYS A 76 1.59 -12.87 7.49
C LYS A 76 2.78 -12.80 6.55
N ALA A 77 2.71 -11.92 5.56
CA ALA A 77 3.79 -11.72 4.61
C ALA A 77 4.91 -10.83 5.16
N GLY A 78 4.73 -10.28 6.35
CA GLY A 78 5.72 -9.39 6.95
C GLY A 78 5.68 -7.98 6.40
N ILE A 79 4.57 -7.58 5.79
CA ILE A 79 4.43 -6.26 5.17
C ILE A 79 3.80 -5.31 6.17
N THR A 80 4.41 -4.13 6.33
CA THR A 80 3.87 -3.09 7.21
C THR A 80 2.75 -2.34 6.48
N ILE A 81 1.66 -2.09 7.18
CA ILE A 81 0.47 -1.47 6.60
C ILE A 81 0.24 -0.08 7.16
N TYR A 82 0.09 0.91 6.27
CA TYR A 82 -0.32 2.26 6.62
C TYR A 82 -1.68 2.51 5.96
N ALA A 83 -2.75 2.20 6.68
CA ALA A 83 -4.12 2.31 6.20
C ALA A 83 -4.75 3.65 6.58
N GLY A 84 -5.92 3.91 6.00
CA GLY A 84 -6.68 5.11 6.34
C GLY A 84 -6.16 6.38 5.70
N ASN A 85 -5.37 6.26 4.65
CA ASN A 85 -4.79 7.40 3.95
C ASN A 85 -5.61 7.76 2.72
N SER A 86 -5.53 9.01 2.30
CA SER A 86 -6.24 9.48 1.12
C SER A 86 -5.42 10.59 0.47
N GLY A 87 -5.84 10.99 -0.72
CA GLY A 87 -5.22 12.09 -1.43
C GLY A 87 -4.07 11.65 -2.30
N ASN A 88 -3.12 12.54 -2.49
CA ASN A 88 -2.01 12.36 -3.43
C ASN A 88 -1.07 11.24 -2.99
N ALA A 89 -0.84 10.28 -3.88
CA ALA A 89 0.01 9.12 -3.57
C ALA A 89 1.46 9.50 -3.31
N ASP A 90 2.02 10.38 -4.14
CA ASP A 90 3.42 10.79 -3.98
C ASP A 90 3.65 11.51 -2.66
N MET A 91 2.69 12.37 -2.27
CA MET A 91 2.80 13.09 -1.00
C MET A 91 2.76 12.16 0.18
N ALA A 92 1.96 11.09 0.10
CA ALA A 92 1.89 10.11 1.19
C ALA A 92 3.23 9.41 1.37
N VAL A 93 3.88 9.05 0.26
CA VAL A 93 5.20 8.41 0.33
C VAL A 93 6.24 9.37 0.91
N ILE A 94 6.20 10.63 0.50
CA ILE A 94 7.13 11.62 1.04
C ILE A 94 6.94 11.76 2.55
N LYS A 95 5.71 11.82 3.02
CA LYS A 95 5.43 11.87 4.46
C LYS A 95 5.92 10.62 5.17
N TYR A 96 5.70 9.47 4.56
CA TYR A 96 6.17 8.22 5.14
C TYR A 96 7.69 8.23 5.31
N LEU A 97 8.41 8.67 4.28
CA LEU A 97 9.87 8.70 4.33
C LEU A 97 10.41 9.70 5.36
N LYS A 98 9.63 10.72 5.67
CA LYS A 98 9.98 11.70 6.72
C LYS A 98 9.56 11.24 8.10
N GLY A 99 8.90 10.10 8.22
CA GLY A 99 8.39 9.62 9.49
C GLY A 99 7.15 10.37 9.97
N GLU A 100 6.45 11.04 9.06
CA GLU A 100 5.29 11.88 9.40
C GLU A 100 3.95 11.22 9.10
N LEU A 101 3.95 10.09 8.39
CA LEU A 101 2.71 9.41 8.06
C LEU A 101 2.23 8.61 9.26
N ILE A 102 0.97 8.78 9.61
CA ILE A 102 0.39 8.09 10.76
C ILE A 102 0.00 6.67 10.35
N LYS A 103 0.44 5.71 11.15
CA LYS A 103 0.05 4.33 10.96
C LYS A 103 -1.28 4.10 11.65
N ASN A 104 -2.35 4.03 10.87
CA ASN A 104 -3.69 3.87 11.39
C ASN A 104 -4.19 2.45 11.18
N SER A 105 -3.93 1.58 12.13
CA SER A 105 -4.28 0.18 12.02
C SER A 105 -5.78 -0.07 12.21
N ASP A 106 -6.53 0.93 12.63
CA ASP A 106 -7.95 0.79 12.87
C ASP A 106 -8.80 1.19 11.66
N ALA A 107 -8.17 1.57 10.55
CA ALA A 107 -8.89 2.09 9.40
C ALA A 107 -9.35 0.97 8.47
N ASN A 108 -10.16 0.07 9.00
CA ASN A 108 -10.73 -1.01 8.22
C ASN A 108 -12.01 -0.57 7.55
N CYS A 109 -12.28 -1.07 6.37
CA CYS A 109 -13.47 -0.72 5.62
C CYS A 109 -14.77 -1.05 6.34
N ASP A 110 -14.77 -2.10 7.12
CA ASP A 110 -15.95 -2.57 7.83
C ASP A 110 -16.13 -1.90 9.17
N HIS A 111 -15.43 -0.94 9.40
CA HIS A 111 -15.42 -0.23 10.64
C HIS A 111 -16.64 0.63 10.75
N HIS A 112 -17.08 0.60 10.88
CA HIS A 112 -17.66 1.44 11.19
C HIS A 112 -18.57 1.58 11.71
N HIS A 113 -18.31 1.21 11.68
CA HIS A 113 -18.96 1.27 12.21
C HIS A 113 -19.43 1.63 12.74
N GLU A 114 -19.30 1.41 12.69
CA GLU A 114 -19.56 1.65 13.19
C GLU A 114 -19.85 2.06 13.38
#